data_3431f470969a302a099f710d536bca1f
#
_entry.id   3431f470969a302a099f710d536bca1f
#
_cell.length_a   1.000
_cell.length_b   1.000
_cell.length_c   1.000
_cell.angle_alpha   90.00
_cell.angle_beta   90.00
_cell.angle_gamma   90.00
#
_symmetry.space_group_name_H-M   'P 1'
#
loop_
_entity.id
_entity.type
_entity.pdbx_description
1 polymer ?
#
loop_
_entity_poly.entity_id
_entity_poly.type
_entity_poly.pdbx_seq_one_letter_code
_entity_poly.pdbx_strand_id
1 'polypeptide(L)'
;MPEVRITAEQRTEFGKGAARRIRRDNKVPAVLYGHGADPQHISLPGHDLMMALKTPNVLLTLDLGGSEQLALPKDVQRDPIKGFLEHVDLVAVRRGEKVSVEIGVHVIGEAVPETLVNLEQNSLLVEAEATNIPTGVEVSVEGLKPGSQIHASDVTLPDGATLVTDPDALVVNITAAPTVEQLEAELAEAEAEVGIVHEVTDEEQAATAEAGEAAAGETGGDAPAAEGGDSAGDGAS
;
A
#
# COMPACT_ATOMS: atom_id res chain seq x y z
N MET A 1 -20.88 -7.53 -2.91
CA MET A 1 -19.76 -7.58 -1.94
C MET A 1 -19.71 -8.93 -1.25
N PRO A 2 -18.55 -9.52 -0.97
CA PRO A 2 -18.47 -10.70 -0.12
C PRO A 2 -18.86 -10.30 1.31
N GLU A 3 -19.90 -10.95 1.83
CA GLU A 3 -20.33 -10.85 3.22
C GLU A 3 -19.55 -11.91 4.01
N VAL A 4 -18.78 -11.48 5.02
CA VAL A 4 -17.97 -12.39 5.83
C VAL A 4 -18.58 -12.50 7.22
N ARG A 5 -18.95 -13.73 7.62
CA ARG A 5 -19.49 -14.00 8.96
C ARG A 5 -18.38 -14.26 9.95
N ILE A 6 -18.38 -13.55 11.08
CA ILE A 6 -17.39 -13.67 12.15
C ILE A 6 -18.12 -13.78 13.49
N THR A 7 -17.74 -14.75 14.30
CA THR A 7 -18.27 -14.90 15.67
C THR A 7 -17.63 -13.85 16.57
N ALA A 8 -18.45 -13.08 17.29
CA ALA A 8 -18.03 -12.04 18.21
C ALA A 8 -18.39 -12.41 19.64
N GLU A 9 -17.47 -12.19 20.55
CA GLU A 9 -17.69 -12.38 21.99
C GLU A 9 -17.79 -11.04 22.70
N GLN A 10 -18.78 -10.85 23.53
CA GLN A 10 -18.94 -9.62 24.30
C GLN A 10 -17.89 -9.53 25.40
N ARG A 11 -17.25 -8.37 25.54
CA ARG A 11 -16.23 -8.11 26.56
C ARG A 11 -16.85 -7.52 27.83
N THR A 12 -16.44 -8.07 28.96
CA THR A 12 -16.80 -7.57 30.30
C THR A 12 -15.61 -6.95 31.01
N GLU A 13 -14.37 -7.27 30.57
CA GLU A 13 -13.14 -6.74 31.14
C GLU A 13 -12.54 -5.64 30.27
N PHE A 14 -12.10 -4.56 30.91
CA PHE A 14 -11.56 -3.37 30.26
C PHE A 14 -10.13 -3.06 30.71
N GLY A 15 -9.52 -2.12 30.03
CA GLY A 15 -8.19 -1.59 30.32
C GLY A 15 -7.04 -2.36 29.66
N LYS A 16 -5.82 -1.82 29.84
CA LYS A 16 -4.58 -2.26 29.16
C LYS A 16 -4.27 -3.75 29.41
N GLY A 17 -4.49 -4.24 30.64
CA GLY A 17 -4.22 -5.63 30.98
C GLY A 17 -5.15 -6.61 30.28
N ALA A 18 -6.46 -6.30 30.24
CA ALA A 18 -7.46 -7.10 29.54
C ALA A 18 -7.22 -7.15 28.03
N ALA A 19 -6.95 -6.00 27.40
CA ALA A 19 -6.64 -5.94 25.97
C ALA A 19 -5.40 -6.77 25.60
N ARG A 20 -4.34 -6.76 26.45
CA ARG A 20 -3.16 -7.59 26.25
C ARG A 20 -3.44 -9.09 26.37
N ARG A 21 -4.34 -9.52 27.28
CA ARG A 21 -4.75 -10.93 27.39
C ARG A 21 -5.46 -11.38 26.13
N ILE A 22 -6.46 -10.62 25.68
CA ILE A 22 -7.23 -10.89 24.45
C ILE A 22 -6.31 -11.07 23.23
N ARG A 23 -5.34 -10.16 23.05
CA ARG A 23 -4.37 -10.27 21.92
C ARG A 23 -3.44 -11.48 22.08
N ARG A 24 -3.11 -11.88 23.30
CA ARG A 24 -2.32 -13.11 23.54
C ARG A 24 -3.09 -14.36 23.16
N ASP A 25 -4.42 -14.33 23.32
CA ASP A 25 -5.32 -15.42 22.96
C ASP A 25 -5.72 -15.38 21.46
N ASN A 26 -4.94 -14.66 20.63
CA ASN A 26 -5.16 -14.47 19.19
C ASN A 26 -6.51 -13.86 18.83
N LYS A 27 -7.08 -13.07 19.74
CA LYS A 27 -8.30 -12.29 19.52
C LYS A 27 -7.96 -10.81 19.41
N VAL A 28 -8.79 -10.06 18.69
CA VAL A 28 -8.66 -8.63 18.51
C VAL A 28 -9.78 -7.93 19.27
N PRO A 29 -9.47 -7.00 20.17
CA PRO A 29 -10.49 -6.16 20.79
C PRO A 29 -11.06 -5.21 19.74
N ALA A 30 -12.38 -5.08 19.72
CA ALA A 30 -13.09 -4.19 18.81
C ALA A 30 -14.22 -3.46 19.54
N VAL A 31 -14.66 -2.35 18.95
CA VAL A 31 -15.81 -1.58 19.42
C VAL A 31 -16.81 -1.47 18.27
N LEU A 32 -18.05 -1.83 18.56
CA LEU A 32 -19.17 -1.70 17.65
C LEU A 32 -20.06 -0.56 18.12
N TYR A 33 -20.27 0.44 17.29
CA TYR A 33 -21.10 1.61 17.58
C TYR A 33 -21.94 2.00 16.37
N GLY A 34 -22.99 2.77 16.59
CA GLY A 34 -23.86 3.27 15.52
C GLY A 34 -25.30 3.43 15.99
N HIS A 35 -26.12 4.10 15.19
CA HIS A 35 -27.56 4.32 15.41
C HIS A 35 -27.93 4.93 16.76
N GLY A 36 -27.01 5.62 17.44
CA GLY A 36 -27.26 6.21 18.76
C GLY A 36 -27.38 5.19 19.89
N ALA A 37 -27.08 3.91 19.65
CA ALA A 37 -26.97 2.90 20.68
C ALA A 37 -25.64 3.01 21.44
N ASP A 38 -25.63 2.50 22.70
CA ASP A 38 -24.40 2.46 23.47
C ASP A 38 -23.32 1.59 22.76
N PRO A 39 -22.06 2.02 22.77
CA PRO A 39 -20.97 1.25 22.18
C PRO A 39 -20.84 -0.14 22.80
N GLN A 40 -20.83 -1.16 21.97
CA GLN A 40 -20.62 -2.54 22.39
C GLN A 40 -19.15 -2.90 22.25
N HIS A 41 -18.54 -3.32 23.34
CA HIS A 41 -17.16 -3.81 23.32
C HIS A 41 -17.15 -5.31 23.08
N ILE A 42 -16.45 -5.72 22.02
CA ILE A 42 -16.40 -7.10 21.56
C ILE A 42 -14.96 -7.57 21.36
N SER A 43 -14.78 -8.87 21.27
CA SER A 43 -13.53 -9.50 20.83
C SER A 43 -13.80 -10.41 19.65
N LEU A 44 -12.95 -10.33 18.62
CA LEU A 44 -13.07 -11.06 17.38
C LEU A 44 -11.89 -12.01 17.19
N PRO A 45 -12.03 -13.15 16.52
CA PRO A 45 -10.93 -14.02 16.18
C PRO A 45 -9.99 -13.29 15.21
N GLY A 46 -8.70 -13.19 15.61
CA GLY A 46 -7.74 -12.34 14.89
C GLY A 46 -7.44 -12.83 13.48
N HIS A 47 -7.38 -14.15 13.27
CA HIS A 47 -7.09 -14.72 11.96
C HIS A 47 -8.21 -14.45 10.96
N ASP A 48 -9.45 -14.74 11.34
CA ASP A 48 -10.61 -14.58 10.46
C ASP A 48 -10.84 -13.10 10.12
N LEU A 49 -10.67 -12.23 11.13
CA LEU A 49 -10.74 -10.79 10.93
C LEU A 49 -9.64 -10.28 10.00
N MET A 50 -8.40 -10.77 10.14
CA MET A 50 -7.29 -10.40 9.26
C MET A 50 -7.56 -10.82 7.82
N MET A 51 -8.14 -12.00 7.60
CA MET A 51 -8.49 -12.48 6.26
C MET A 51 -9.61 -11.65 5.65
N ALA A 52 -10.63 -11.30 6.45
CA ALA A 52 -11.72 -10.43 6.01
C ALA A 52 -11.23 -9.04 5.61
N LEU A 53 -10.36 -8.42 6.43
CA LEU A 53 -9.81 -7.09 6.21
C LEU A 53 -8.77 -6.98 5.08
N LYS A 54 -8.47 -8.07 4.35
CA LYS A 54 -7.73 -8.00 3.08
C LYS A 54 -8.52 -7.31 1.98
N THR A 55 -9.85 -7.44 2.04
CA THR A 55 -10.75 -6.72 1.13
C THR A 55 -11.09 -5.38 1.76
N PRO A 56 -10.80 -4.26 1.11
CA PRO A 56 -11.17 -2.95 1.62
C PRO A 56 -12.70 -2.85 1.70
N ASN A 57 -13.19 -2.14 2.71
CA ASN A 57 -14.62 -1.87 2.92
C ASN A 57 -15.52 -3.11 2.95
N VAL A 58 -15.00 -4.23 3.48
CA VAL A 58 -15.74 -5.49 3.59
C VAL A 58 -16.91 -5.36 4.58
N LEU A 59 -18.08 -5.89 4.20
CA LEU A 59 -19.21 -5.97 5.11
C LEU A 59 -19.09 -7.22 5.99
N LEU A 60 -19.05 -7.02 7.30
CA LEU A 60 -18.95 -8.08 8.30
C LEU A 60 -20.32 -8.39 8.89
N THR A 61 -20.67 -9.67 8.97
CA THR A 61 -21.81 -10.15 9.75
C THR A 61 -21.29 -10.70 11.07
N LEU A 62 -21.54 -9.98 12.14
CA LEU A 62 -21.12 -10.34 13.50
C LEU A 62 -22.20 -11.19 14.16
N ASP A 63 -21.82 -12.38 14.64
CA ASP A 63 -22.66 -13.23 15.47
C ASP A 63 -22.34 -12.98 16.95
N LEU A 64 -23.24 -12.32 17.64
CA LEU A 64 -23.14 -11.93 19.05
C LEU A 64 -23.89 -12.93 19.96
N GLY A 65 -23.73 -14.24 19.70
CA GLY A 65 -24.36 -15.28 20.54
C GLY A 65 -25.86 -15.43 20.33
N GLY A 66 -26.31 -15.29 19.06
CA GLY A 66 -27.70 -15.47 18.64
C GLY A 66 -28.37 -14.25 18.03
N SER A 67 -27.68 -13.11 18.00
CA SER A 67 -28.07 -11.94 17.22
C SER A 67 -27.03 -11.66 16.15
N GLU A 68 -27.46 -11.58 14.91
CA GLU A 68 -26.61 -11.19 13.77
C GLU A 68 -26.70 -9.69 13.57
N GLN A 69 -25.54 -9.04 13.47
CA GLN A 69 -25.46 -7.62 13.22
C GLN A 69 -24.46 -7.32 12.11
N LEU A 70 -24.88 -6.51 11.13
CA LEU A 70 -24.01 -6.04 10.08
C LEU A 70 -23.13 -4.91 10.62
N ALA A 71 -21.84 -4.97 10.27
CA ALA A 71 -20.86 -3.99 10.68
C ALA A 71 -19.88 -3.70 9.56
N LEU A 72 -19.44 -2.43 9.48
CA LEU A 72 -18.42 -1.97 8.56
C LEU A 72 -17.18 -1.54 9.35
N PRO A 73 -15.97 -1.99 9.00
CA PRO A 73 -14.74 -1.48 9.59
C PRO A 73 -14.58 0.00 9.25
N LYS A 74 -14.44 0.85 10.27
CA LYS A 74 -14.20 2.29 10.11
C LYS A 74 -12.73 2.64 10.31
N ASP A 75 -12.09 2.05 11.31
CA ASP A 75 -10.67 2.21 11.57
C ASP A 75 -10.04 0.88 11.97
N VAL A 76 -8.83 0.64 11.48
CA VAL A 76 -8.09 -0.60 11.70
C VAL A 76 -6.69 -0.29 12.17
N GLN A 77 -6.44 -0.46 13.46
CA GLN A 77 -5.13 -0.26 14.05
C GLN A 77 -4.27 -1.52 13.90
N ARG A 78 -3.14 -1.38 13.26
CA ARG A 78 -2.15 -2.45 13.04
C ARG A 78 -0.82 -2.09 13.70
N ASP A 79 -0.16 -3.08 14.28
CA ASP A 79 1.22 -2.96 14.73
C ASP A 79 2.12 -2.80 13.48
N PRO A 80 2.89 -1.69 13.34
CA PRO A 80 3.69 -1.42 12.14
C PRO A 80 4.86 -2.39 11.98
N ILE A 81 5.34 -3.00 13.07
CA ILE A 81 6.51 -3.90 13.05
C ILE A 81 6.08 -5.34 12.85
N LYS A 82 5.07 -5.79 13.60
CA LYS A 82 4.63 -7.19 13.62
C LYS A 82 3.47 -7.47 12.68
N GLY A 83 2.78 -6.42 12.19
CA GLY A 83 1.69 -6.51 11.22
C GLY A 83 0.38 -7.09 11.75
N PHE A 84 0.27 -7.43 13.05
CA PHE A 84 -0.98 -7.94 13.58
C PHE A 84 -1.95 -6.81 13.97
N LEU A 85 -3.24 -7.15 14.02
CA LEU A 85 -4.30 -6.23 14.38
C LEU A 85 -4.29 -5.93 15.88
N GLU A 86 -4.26 -4.66 16.23
CA GLU A 86 -4.32 -4.22 17.62
C GLU A 86 -5.74 -3.86 18.06
N HIS A 87 -6.48 -3.15 17.23
CA HIS A 87 -7.84 -2.72 17.48
C HIS A 87 -8.60 -2.54 16.17
N VAL A 88 -9.92 -2.70 16.23
CA VAL A 88 -10.81 -2.41 15.10
C VAL A 88 -12.04 -1.68 15.59
N ASP A 89 -12.35 -0.58 14.94
CA ASP A 89 -13.56 0.18 15.14
C ASP A 89 -14.58 -0.19 14.06
N LEU A 90 -15.77 -0.58 14.51
CA LEU A 90 -16.84 -1.08 13.67
C LEU A 90 -18.07 -0.18 13.79
N VAL A 91 -18.61 0.20 12.66
CA VAL A 91 -19.91 0.89 12.58
C VAL A 91 -21.00 -0.12 12.30
N ALA A 92 -22.00 -0.17 13.14
CA ALA A 92 -23.21 -0.95 12.89
C ALA A 92 -23.95 -0.34 11.70
N VAL A 93 -24.33 -1.16 10.75
CA VAL A 93 -25.03 -0.72 9.53
C VAL A 93 -26.27 -1.55 9.28
N ARG A 94 -27.25 -0.97 8.61
CA ARG A 94 -28.44 -1.67 8.13
C ARG A 94 -28.38 -1.86 6.62
N ARG A 95 -29.05 -2.87 6.11
CA ARG A 95 -29.16 -3.06 4.66
C ARG A 95 -29.90 -1.86 4.04
N GLY A 96 -29.32 -1.31 2.97
CA GLY A 96 -29.88 -0.14 2.28
C GLY A 96 -29.54 1.21 2.94
N GLU A 97 -28.74 1.23 4.00
CA GLU A 97 -28.27 2.46 4.63
C GLU A 97 -27.08 3.03 3.88
N LYS A 98 -27.03 4.34 3.75
CA LYS A 98 -25.88 5.04 3.17
C LYS A 98 -24.84 5.32 4.26
N VAL A 99 -23.61 5.01 3.95
CA VAL A 99 -22.46 5.18 4.85
C VAL A 99 -21.35 5.93 4.15
N SER A 100 -20.66 6.79 4.90
CA SER A 100 -19.47 7.48 4.41
C SER A 100 -18.25 6.59 4.62
N VAL A 101 -17.61 6.21 3.52
CA VAL A 101 -16.44 5.33 3.49
C VAL A 101 -15.30 5.95 2.69
N GLU A 102 -14.09 5.60 3.07
CA GLU A 102 -12.90 5.93 2.30
C GLU A 102 -12.65 4.85 1.24
N ILE A 103 -12.54 5.29 -0.01
CA ILE A 103 -12.32 4.41 -1.15
C ILE A 103 -10.97 4.74 -1.75
N GLY A 104 -10.14 3.71 -1.99
CA GLY A 104 -8.82 3.86 -2.60
C GLY A 104 -8.91 4.33 -4.05
N VAL A 105 -8.00 5.21 -4.44
CA VAL A 105 -7.83 5.68 -5.82
C VAL A 105 -6.77 4.83 -6.51
N HIS A 106 -7.12 4.25 -7.64
CA HIS A 106 -6.22 3.47 -8.49
C HIS A 106 -5.97 4.21 -9.80
N VAL A 107 -4.72 4.56 -10.02
CA VAL A 107 -4.30 5.19 -11.28
C VAL A 107 -4.14 4.11 -12.35
N ILE A 108 -4.78 4.30 -13.51
CA ILE A 108 -4.71 3.40 -14.65
C ILE A 108 -4.16 4.14 -15.85
N GLY A 109 -3.33 3.44 -16.64
CA GLY A 109 -2.71 3.95 -17.86
C GLY A 109 -1.31 4.50 -17.63
N GLU A 110 -0.65 4.84 -18.73
CA GLU A 110 0.66 5.43 -18.72
C GLU A 110 0.56 6.90 -19.20
N ALA A 111 1.12 7.81 -18.43
CA ALA A 111 1.24 9.19 -18.84
C ALA A 111 2.30 9.34 -19.97
N VAL A 112 2.38 10.52 -20.58
CA VAL A 112 3.36 10.81 -21.63
C VAL A 112 4.78 10.57 -21.10
N PRO A 113 5.73 10.03 -21.90
CA PRO A 113 7.14 9.92 -21.52
C PRO A 113 7.68 11.24 -20.95
N GLU A 114 8.59 11.15 -19.99
CA GLU A 114 9.17 12.29 -19.27
C GLU A 114 8.19 13.00 -18.32
N THR A 115 7.16 12.29 -17.85
CA THR A 115 6.24 12.79 -16.83
C THR A 115 6.31 11.97 -15.55
N LEU A 116 6.10 12.63 -14.41
CA LEU A 116 5.95 12.02 -13.09
C LEU A 116 4.51 12.18 -12.64
N VAL A 117 3.88 11.06 -12.33
CA VAL A 117 2.50 11.04 -11.79
C VAL A 117 2.57 11.04 -10.27
N ASN A 118 2.14 12.15 -9.66
CA ASN A 118 2.06 12.29 -8.21
C ASN A 118 0.62 12.10 -7.77
N LEU A 119 0.37 11.12 -6.92
CA LEU A 119 -0.92 10.89 -6.29
C LEU A 119 -0.94 11.65 -4.96
N GLU A 120 -1.67 12.77 -4.92
CA GLU A 120 -1.79 13.62 -3.73
C GLU A 120 -2.77 13.03 -2.71
N GLN A 121 -3.87 12.47 -3.19
CA GLN A 121 -4.85 11.78 -2.36
C GLN A 121 -4.98 10.31 -2.77
N ASN A 122 -4.58 9.43 -1.86
CA ASN A 122 -4.67 7.98 -2.05
C ASN A 122 -6.09 7.43 -1.83
N SER A 123 -6.96 8.20 -1.18
CA SER A 123 -8.34 7.80 -0.88
C SER A 123 -9.29 9.00 -0.98
N LEU A 124 -10.52 8.72 -1.36
CA LEU A 124 -11.62 9.68 -1.42
C LEU A 124 -12.73 9.25 -0.46
N LEU A 125 -13.30 10.21 0.26
CA LEU A 125 -14.47 9.99 1.10
C LEU A 125 -15.73 10.04 0.23
N VAL A 126 -16.43 8.94 0.20
CA VAL A 126 -17.63 8.77 -0.62
C VAL A 126 -18.77 8.21 0.23
N GLU A 127 -19.97 8.69 0.00
CA GLU A 127 -21.20 8.14 0.56
C GLU A 127 -21.75 7.08 -0.40
N ALA A 128 -21.84 5.83 0.05
CA ALA A 128 -22.35 4.71 -0.71
C ALA A 128 -23.30 3.84 0.12
N GLU A 129 -24.11 3.04 -0.54
CA GLU A 129 -24.95 2.06 0.14
C GLU A 129 -24.08 0.96 0.78
N ALA A 130 -24.34 0.62 2.05
CA ALA A 130 -23.57 -0.35 2.83
C ALA A 130 -23.45 -1.74 2.17
N THR A 131 -24.42 -2.11 1.35
CA THR A 131 -24.43 -3.37 0.60
C THR A 131 -23.68 -3.31 -0.73
N ASN A 132 -23.43 -2.12 -1.26
CA ASN A 132 -22.78 -1.91 -2.57
C ASN A 132 -21.69 -0.85 -2.50
N ILE A 133 -20.70 -1.05 -1.62
CA ILE A 133 -19.56 -0.15 -1.50
C ILE A 133 -18.52 -0.53 -2.57
N PRO A 134 -18.06 0.39 -3.41
CA PRO A 134 -17.01 0.12 -4.39
C PRO A 134 -15.66 -0.16 -3.68
N THR A 135 -14.87 -1.05 -4.25
CA THR A 135 -13.55 -1.42 -3.70
C THR A 135 -12.47 -0.41 -4.02
N GLY A 136 -12.66 0.36 -5.09
CA GLY A 136 -11.73 1.38 -5.55
C GLY A 136 -12.34 2.22 -6.65
N VAL A 137 -11.73 3.37 -6.90
CA VAL A 137 -12.08 4.26 -8.01
C VAL A 137 -10.89 4.34 -8.95
N GLU A 138 -11.14 4.18 -10.23
CA GLU A 138 -10.15 4.17 -11.28
C GLU A 138 -10.01 5.57 -11.89
N VAL A 139 -8.78 6.05 -11.97
CA VAL A 139 -8.44 7.34 -12.57
C VAL A 139 -7.49 7.11 -13.73
N SER A 140 -7.93 7.42 -14.96
CA SER A 140 -7.07 7.28 -16.13
C SER A 140 -6.15 8.50 -16.28
N VAL A 141 -4.86 8.20 -16.45
CA VAL A 141 -3.82 9.21 -16.73
C VAL A 141 -3.27 9.10 -18.16
N GLU A 142 -3.93 8.30 -19.02
CA GLU A 142 -3.45 8.07 -20.39
C GLU A 142 -3.33 9.34 -21.20
N GLY A 143 -2.14 9.57 -21.74
CA GLY A 143 -1.88 10.69 -22.66
C GLY A 143 -1.96 12.08 -22.03
N LEU A 144 -2.04 12.19 -20.72
CA LEU A 144 -2.02 13.47 -20.04
C LEU A 144 -0.62 14.09 -20.07
N LYS A 145 -0.58 15.41 -20.28
CA LYS A 145 0.65 16.20 -20.42
C LYS A 145 1.17 16.67 -19.05
N PRO A 146 2.47 16.96 -18.93
CA PRO A 146 3.00 17.61 -17.73
C PRO A 146 2.26 18.92 -17.45
N GLY A 147 1.93 19.17 -16.18
CA GLY A 147 1.12 20.27 -15.71
C GLY A 147 -0.39 19.99 -15.69
N SER A 148 -0.84 18.79 -16.10
CA SER A 148 -2.25 18.39 -15.95
C SER A 148 -2.55 18.02 -14.51
N GLN A 149 -3.74 18.40 -14.05
CA GLN A 149 -4.26 18.14 -12.71
C GLN A 149 -5.62 17.45 -12.82
N ILE A 150 -5.86 16.45 -11.97
CA ILE A 150 -7.15 15.78 -11.87
C ILE A 150 -7.70 16.06 -10.49
N HIS A 151 -8.88 16.67 -10.45
CA HIS A 151 -9.61 16.96 -9.21
C HIS A 151 -10.61 15.85 -8.88
N ALA A 152 -11.09 15.85 -7.64
CA ALA A 152 -12.04 14.85 -7.17
C ALA A 152 -13.37 14.87 -7.96
N SER A 153 -13.74 16.03 -8.54
CA SER A 153 -14.90 16.19 -9.44
C SER A 153 -14.77 15.44 -10.77
N ASP A 154 -13.53 15.24 -11.25
CA ASP A 154 -13.26 14.62 -12.55
C ASP A 154 -13.21 13.10 -12.47
N VAL A 155 -13.24 12.56 -11.26
CA VAL A 155 -13.16 11.12 -11.00
C VAL A 155 -14.50 10.45 -11.24
N THR A 156 -14.51 9.41 -12.08
CA THR A 156 -15.71 8.64 -12.38
C THR A 156 -16.08 7.74 -11.22
N LEU A 157 -17.14 8.09 -10.51
CA LEU A 157 -17.67 7.27 -9.42
C LEU A 157 -18.61 6.20 -9.98
N PRO A 158 -18.64 4.99 -9.37
CA PRO A 158 -19.61 3.96 -9.73
C PRO A 158 -21.03 4.32 -9.30
N ASP A 159 -22.01 3.64 -9.89
CA ASP A 159 -23.43 3.89 -9.64
C ASP A 159 -23.79 3.75 -8.16
N GLY A 160 -24.48 4.75 -7.63
CA GLY A 160 -24.94 4.79 -6.23
C GLY A 160 -23.94 5.37 -5.22
N ALA A 161 -22.79 5.83 -5.68
CA ALA A 161 -21.82 6.52 -4.86
C ALA A 161 -21.89 8.04 -5.06
N THR A 162 -21.84 8.81 -3.97
CA THR A 162 -21.86 10.27 -3.97
C THR A 162 -20.56 10.79 -3.33
N LEU A 163 -19.86 11.71 -4.00
CA LEU A 163 -18.65 12.31 -3.48
C LEU A 163 -18.97 13.17 -2.24
N VAL A 164 -18.25 12.96 -1.16
CA VAL A 164 -18.30 13.76 0.07
C VAL A 164 -17.05 14.63 0.21
N THR A 165 -15.92 14.16 -0.33
CA THR A 165 -14.67 14.96 -0.41
C THR A 165 -14.94 16.24 -1.21
N ASP A 166 -14.20 17.30 -0.89
CA ASP A 166 -14.25 18.57 -1.62
C ASP A 166 -14.02 18.31 -3.13
N PRO A 167 -14.93 18.72 -4.02
CA PRO A 167 -14.81 18.50 -5.46
C PRO A 167 -13.55 19.15 -6.06
N ASP A 168 -13.06 20.23 -5.46
CA ASP A 168 -11.84 20.94 -5.88
C ASP A 168 -10.55 20.33 -5.33
N ALA A 169 -10.65 19.28 -4.50
CA ALA A 169 -9.49 18.59 -3.96
C ALA A 169 -8.66 17.94 -5.09
N LEU A 170 -7.36 18.18 -5.07
CA LEU A 170 -6.43 17.62 -6.05
C LEU A 170 -6.16 16.15 -5.73
N VAL A 171 -6.45 15.28 -6.69
CA VAL A 171 -6.27 13.83 -6.57
C VAL A 171 -4.95 13.39 -7.21
N VAL A 172 -4.76 13.78 -8.46
CA VAL A 172 -3.54 13.44 -9.22
C VAL A 172 -2.94 14.70 -9.81
N ASN A 173 -1.63 14.86 -9.65
CA ASN A 173 -0.84 15.91 -10.25
C ASN A 173 0.23 15.31 -11.15
N ILE A 174 0.27 15.75 -12.40
CA ILE A 174 1.25 15.27 -13.39
C ILE A 174 2.29 16.36 -13.59
N THR A 175 3.51 16.08 -13.16
CA THR A 175 4.66 16.99 -13.30
C THR A 175 5.62 16.50 -14.37
N ALA A 176 6.44 17.38 -14.92
CA ALA A 176 7.54 16.95 -15.76
C ALA A 176 8.55 16.17 -14.91
N ALA A 177 9.01 15.03 -15.41
CA ALA A 177 10.11 14.33 -14.79
C ALA A 177 11.38 15.21 -14.87
N PRO A 178 12.15 15.34 -13.80
CA PRO A 178 13.41 16.08 -13.84
C PRO A 178 14.36 15.38 -14.81
N THR A 179 15.01 16.16 -15.68
CA THR A 179 16.04 15.62 -16.57
C THR A 179 17.29 15.25 -15.76
N VAL A 180 18.09 14.32 -16.30
CA VAL A 180 19.36 13.90 -15.65
C VAL A 180 20.24 15.10 -15.34
N GLU A 181 20.29 16.09 -16.23
CA GLU A 181 21.04 17.33 -16.05
C GLU A 181 20.51 18.18 -14.87
N GLN A 182 19.20 18.18 -14.64
CA GLN A 182 18.58 18.90 -13.51
C GLN A 182 18.86 18.18 -12.19
N LEU A 183 18.82 16.83 -12.18
CA LEU A 183 19.16 16.03 -11.00
C LEU A 183 20.64 16.17 -10.63
N GLU A 184 21.53 16.20 -11.61
CA GLU A 184 22.97 16.42 -11.40
C GLU A 184 23.26 17.83 -10.88
N ALA A 185 22.53 18.84 -11.40
CA ALA A 185 22.65 20.21 -10.93
C ALA A 185 22.12 20.37 -9.49
N GLU A 186 20.98 19.75 -9.16
CA GLU A 186 20.39 19.78 -7.82
C GLU A 186 21.26 19.01 -6.82
N LEU A 187 21.84 17.87 -7.21
CA LEU A 187 22.80 17.12 -6.40
C LEU A 187 24.07 17.95 -6.13
N ALA A 188 24.62 18.60 -7.17
CA ALA A 188 25.79 19.44 -7.02
C ALA A 188 25.54 20.67 -6.12
N GLU A 189 24.33 21.24 -6.18
CA GLU A 189 23.93 22.35 -5.32
C GLU A 189 23.74 21.88 -3.86
N ALA A 190 23.11 20.73 -3.65
CA ALA A 190 22.94 20.12 -2.33
C ALA A 190 24.29 19.70 -1.70
N GLU A 191 25.20 19.16 -2.49
CA GLU A 191 26.57 18.84 -2.05
C GLU A 191 27.37 20.10 -1.66
N ALA A 192 27.18 21.18 -2.39
CA ALA A 192 27.81 22.47 -2.08
C ALA A 192 27.25 23.09 -0.78
N GLU A 193 25.95 22.93 -0.52
CA GLU A 193 25.30 23.45 0.69
C GLU A 193 25.66 22.64 1.95
N VAL A 194 25.84 21.31 1.80
CA VAL A 194 26.24 20.42 2.92
C VAL A 194 27.75 20.41 3.14
N GLY A 195 28.54 21.00 2.24
CA GLY A 195 30.00 21.11 2.39
C GLY A 195 30.74 19.77 2.24
N ILE A 196 30.13 18.77 1.58
CA ILE A 196 30.78 17.51 1.26
C ILE A 196 31.59 17.73 -0.02
N VAL A 197 32.86 18.10 0.14
CA VAL A 197 33.81 18.06 -1.00
C VAL A 197 34.16 16.59 -1.20
N HIS A 198 33.63 15.97 -2.24
CA HIS A 198 34.21 14.73 -2.73
C HIS A 198 35.62 15.05 -3.28
N GLU A 199 36.63 14.82 -2.48
CA GLU A 199 37.97 14.65 -3.02
C GLU A 199 37.93 13.42 -3.94
N VAL A 200 37.90 13.68 -5.24
CA VAL A 200 38.17 12.65 -6.24
C VAL A 200 39.56 12.17 -6.01
N THR A 201 39.72 11.03 -5.34
CA THR A 201 41.01 10.41 -5.13
C THR A 201 41.61 10.10 -6.49
N ASP A 202 42.88 10.48 -6.67
CA ASP A 202 43.68 10.27 -7.90
C ASP A 202 43.76 8.81 -8.39
N GLU A 203 43.16 7.86 -7.68
CA GLU A 203 43.07 6.46 -8.07
C GLU A 203 42.03 6.17 -9.15
N GLU A 204 40.99 6.99 -9.29
CA GLU A 204 39.96 6.79 -10.35
C GLU A 204 40.40 7.35 -11.71
N GLN A 205 41.33 8.28 -11.73
CA GLN A 205 41.92 8.79 -12.96
C GLN A 205 42.94 7.84 -13.61
N ALA A 206 43.55 6.96 -12.79
CA ALA A 206 44.49 5.94 -13.27
C ALA A 206 43.77 4.74 -13.92
N ALA A 207 42.58 4.42 -13.48
CA ALA A 207 41.79 3.27 -14.02
C ALA A 207 41.17 3.55 -15.40
N THR A 208 40.93 4.82 -15.74
CA THR A 208 40.41 5.22 -17.07
C THR A 208 41.49 5.42 -18.12
N ALA A 209 42.75 5.61 -17.71
CA ALA A 209 43.88 5.73 -18.60
C ALA A 209 44.44 4.36 -19.05
N GLU A 210 44.30 3.30 -18.22
CA GLU A 210 44.76 1.95 -18.61
C GLU A 210 43.79 1.17 -19.51
N ALA A 211 42.51 1.55 -19.56
CA ALA A 211 41.53 0.90 -20.43
C ALA A 211 41.56 1.36 -21.89
N GLY A 212 42.35 2.38 -22.22
CA GLY A 212 42.48 2.95 -23.58
C GLY A 212 43.62 2.38 -24.44
N GLU A 213 44.55 1.62 -23.86
CA GLU A 213 45.79 1.20 -24.57
C GLU A 213 45.89 -0.31 -24.85
N ALA A 214 44.88 -1.11 -24.54
CA ALA A 214 44.87 -2.57 -24.78
C ALA A 214 44.04 -3.04 -26.00
N ALA A 215 43.78 -2.17 -26.95
CA ALA A 215 42.99 -2.55 -28.16
C ALA A 215 43.79 -2.35 -29.47
N ALA A 216 45.07 -2.77 -29.50
CA ALA A 216 45.79 -2.89 -30.77
C ALA A 216 46.93 -3.93 -30.72
N GLY A 217 46.72 -5.07 -31.37
CA GLY A 217 47.76 -6.08 -31.70
C GLY A 217 47.59 -7.39 -30.87
N GLU A 218 47.53 -8.54 -31.38
CA GLU A 218 47.87 -9.17 -32.62
C GLU A 218 47.41 -10.62 -32.61
N THR A 219 47.05 -11.12 -33.72
CA THR A 219 46.71 -12.46 -34.16
C THR A 219 47.74 -13.53 -33.82
N GLY A 220 47.27 -14.75 -33.56
CA GLY A 220 48.09 -15.92 -33.92
C GLY A 220 48.02 -17.12 -32.99
N GLY A 221 47.29 -18.14 -33.36
CA GLY A 221 47.83 -19.50 -33.47
C GLY A 221 47.67 -20.44 -32.28
N ASP A 222 46.91 -21.46 -32.60
CA ASP A 222 47.20 -22.88 -32.31
C ASP A 222 46.63 -23.52 -31.07
N ALA A 223 45.77 -24.47 -31.31
CA ALA A 223 45.40 -25.59 -30.46
C ALA A 223 46.48 -26.70 -30.58
N PRO A 224 46.58 -27.80 -29.80
CA PRO A 224 45.48 -28.60 -29.24
C PRO A 224 45.76 -29.38 -27.92
N ALA A 225 44.69 -30.10 -27.54
CA ALA A 225 44.66 -31.46 -26.94
C ALA A 225 44.89 -31.65 -25.44
N ALA A 226 43.89 -32.22 -24.82
CA ALA A 226 43.70 -33.57 -24.29
C ALA A 226 43.88 -33.81 -22.79
N GLU A 227 42.92 -34.62 -22.31
CA GLU A 227 42.92 -35.61 -21.23
C GLU A 227 42.98 -35.09 -19.78
N GLY A 228 42.14 -35.47 -18.88
CA GLY A 228 41.55 -36.75 -18.55
C GLY A 228 41.49 -36.86 -17.01
N GLY A 229 40.53 -37.63 -16.52
CA GLY A 229 40.58 -38.13 -15.14
C GLY A 229 39.50 -37.53 -14.20
N ASP A 230 38.33 -38.11 -14.06
CA ASP A 230 37.90 -39.29 -13.32
C ASP A 230 38.29 -39.31 -11.83
N SER A 231 37.28 -39.42 -11.01
CA SER A 231 37.14 -40.22 -9.76
C SER A 231 36.17 -39.57 -8.78
N ALA A 232 34.94 -40.00 -8.69
CA ALA A 232 34.32 -41.00 -7.80
C ALA A 232 34.74 -40.96 -6.31
N GLY A 233 33.70 -41.02 -5.45
CA GLY A 233 33.75 -41.34 -4.04
C GLY A 233 32.73 -40.55 -3.22
N ASP A 234 31.54 -41.01 -3.02
CA ASP A 234 31.00 -42.04 -2.12
C ASP A 234 31.12 -41.68 -0.61
N GLY A 235 29.98 -41.86 0.10
CA GLY A 235 29.96 -42.10 1.55
C GLY A 235 29.07 -41.16 2.38
N ALA A 236 27.81 -41.40 2.48
CA ALA A 236 27.03 -41.95 3.60
C ALA A 236 27.42 -41.50 5.04
N SER A 237 26.52 -40.87 5.70
CA SER A 237 25.81 -41.16 6.95
C SER A 237 24.87 -40.08 7.33
#